data_ae65da43e1073c5a24e885f70670cd7e
#
_entry.id   ae65da43e1073c5a24e885f70670cd7e
#
_cell.length_a   1.000
_cell.length_b   1.000
_cell.length_c   1.000
_cell.angle_alpha   90.00
_cell.angle_beta   90.00
_cell.angle_gamma   90.00
#
_symmetry.space_group_name_H-M   'P 1'
#
loop_
_entity.id
_entity.type
_entity.pdbx_description
1 polymer ?
#
loop_
_entity_poly.entity_id
_entity_poly.type
_entity_poly.pdbx_seq_one_letter_code
_entity_poly.pdbx_strand_id
1 'polypeptide(L)'
;LASSAASDVYKRQLEGMSLPGKLADCSDKDPSKCEIYIVEGDSAGGSAKTARNRNYQAILPIRGKILNVEKASIDKVLANAEIKTMINAFGCGFSEGYGNDFDITKLRYDKIIIMADADVDGAHISTLLLTLFYRFMPELIYEGHVYVAMPPLYKAIPSKGEEEYLYDDAALERYRRNHKSNFTLQRYKGCLLYTSPSP
;
A
#
# COMPACT_ATOMS: atom_id res chain seq x y z
N LEU A 1 16.55 0.41 30.78
CA LEU A 1 17.38 1.61 30.53
C LEU A 1 18.17 1.55 29.20
N ALA A 2 18.62 0.38 28.75
CA ALA A 2 19.32 0.23 27.48
C ALA A 2 18.40 0.36 26.24
N SER A 3 17.13 -0.02 26.37
CA SER A 3 16.11 0.08 25.31
C SER A 3 15.76 1.53 24.96
N SER A 4 15.73 2.42 25.96
CA SER A 4 15.42 3.84 25.78
C SER A 4 16.54 4.58 25.00
N ALA A 5 17.80 4.32 25.31
CA ALA A 5 18.93 4.99 24.67
C ALA A 5 19.10 4.60 23.18
N ALA A 6 18.85 3.33 22.82
CA ALA A 6 18.86 2.88 21.43
C ALA A 6 17.71 3.53 20.63
N SER A 7 16.51 3.60 21.20
CA SER A 7 15.37 4.29 20.62
C SER A 7 15.67 5.77 20.33
N ASP A 8 16.31 6.48 21.28
CA ASP A 8 16.64 7.91 21.13
C ASP A 8 17.72 8.18 20.06
N VAL A 9 18.67 7.27 19.90
CA VAL A 9 19.69 7.37 18.83
C VAL A 9 19.03 7.18 17.46
N TYR A 10 18.13 6.21 17.32
CA TYR A 10 17.40 5.98 16.06
C TYR A 10 16.43 7.11 15.72
N LYS A 11 15.78 7.72 16.71
CA LYS A 11 14.92 8.91 16.51
C LYS A 11 15.69 10.06 15.87
N ARG A 12 16.87 10.41 16.43
CA ARG A 12 17.71 11.47 15.86
C ARG A 12 18.17 11.17 14.43
N GLN A 13 18.37 9.88 14.09
CA GLN A 13 18.71 9.48 12.74
C GLN A 13 17.51 9.61 11.78
N LEU A 14 16.28 9.41 12.24
CA LEU A 14 15.08 9.56 11.42
C LEU A 14 14.68 11.02 11.21
N GLU A 15 14.85 11.88 12.22
CA GLU A 15 14.51 13.32 12.15
C GLU A 15 15.34 14.12 11.13
N GLY A 16 16.53 13.63 10.76
CA GLY A 16 17.43 14.26 9.77
C GLY A 16 17.42 13.62 8.38
N MET A 17 16.61 12.58 8.15
CA MET A 17 16.62 11.86 6.87
C MET A 17 15.79 12.58 5.82
N SER A 18 16.39 12.82 4.65
CA SER A 18 15.67 13.24 3.44
C SER A 18 14.62 12.19 3.05
N LEU A 19 13.59 12.62 2.33
CA LEU A 19 12.56 11.73 1.79
C LEU A 19 13.20 10.57 1.01
N PRO A 20 12.64 9.35 1.12
CA PRO A 20 13.21 8.18 0.47
C PRO A 20 13.33 8.36 -1.04
N GLY A 21 14.50 8.04 -1.61
CA GLY A 21 14.75 8.23 -3.05
C GLY A 21 13.82 7.43 -3.97
N LYS A 22 13.17 6.37 -3.48
CA LYS A 22 12.17 5.61 -4.24
C LYS A 22 10.74 6.14 -4.10
N LEU A 23 10.49 7.06 -3.18
CA LEU A 23 9.19 7.73 -3.04
C LEU A 23 8.98 8.69 -4.21
N ALA A 24 7.94 8.47 -5.00
CA ALA A 24 7.44 9.46 -5.93
C ALA A 24 6.37 10.30 -5.23
N ASP A 25 6.80 11.37 -4.57
CA ASP A 25 5.92 12.23 -3.77
C ASP A 25 4.94 13.04 -4.63
N CYS A 26 3.89 13.56 -4.02
CA CYS A 26 2.95 14.49 -4.63
C CYS A 26 3.37 15.95 -4.39
N SER A 27 2.84 16.86 -5.20
CA SER A 27 3.20 18.29 -5.11
C SER A 27 2.40 19.06 -4.08
N ASP A 28 1.17 18.65 -3.79
CA ASP A 28 0.35 19.28 -2.74
C ASP A 28 0.98 19.04 -1.36
N LYS A 29 0.91 20.03 -0.51
CA LYS A 29 1.45 19.99 0.86
C LYS A 29 0.35 19.90 1.92
N ASP A 30 -0.90 19.96 1.51
CA ASP A 30 -2.05 19.76 2.38
C ASP A 30 -2.31 18.25 2.57
N PRO A 31 -2.01 17.66 3.74
CA PRO A 31 -2.17 16.22 3.97
C PRO A 31 -3.59 15.73 3.71
N SER A 32 -4.59 16.56 3.99
CA SER A 32 -6.02 16.20 3.83
C SER A 32 -6.42 15.89 2.38
N LYS A 33 -5.61 16.34 1.43
CA LYS A 33 -5.81 16.11 -0.02
C LYS A 33 -4.92 15.02 -0.58
N CYS A 34 -3.89 14.62 0.17
CA CYS A 34 -2.85 13.73 -0.32
C CYS A 34 -3.14 12.28 0.04
N GLU A 35 -2.77 11.38 -0.85
CA GLU A 35 -2.84 9.94 -0.64
C GLU A 35 -1.56 9.27 -1.12
N ILE A 36 -1.13 8.20 -0.43
CA ILE A 36 0.05 7.42 -0.78
C ILE A 36 -0.34 5.99 -1.11
N TYR A 37 0.15 5.50 -2.24
CA TYR A 37 -0.02 4.12 -2.69
C TYR A 37 1.24 3.33 -2.40
N ILE A 38 1.14 2.30 -1.56
CA ILE A 38 2.20 1.32 -1.34
C ILE A 38 1.99 0.22 -2.36
N VAL A 39 2.93 0.08 -3.30
CA VAL A 39 2.80 -0.88 -4.42
C VAL A 39 3.89 -1.94 -4.35
N GLU A 40 3.55 -3.15 -4.79
CA GLU A 40 4.47 -4.28 -4.80
C GLU A 40 5.42 -4.21 -5.99
N GLY A 41 6.71 -3.99 -5.72
CA GLY A 41 7.78 -4.04 -6.69
C GLY A 41 7.96 -2.78 -7.54
N ASP A 42 9.13 -2.70 -8.18
CA ASP A 42 9.52 -1.54 -8.97
C ASP A 42 8.76 -1.44 -10.30
N SER A 43 8.36 -2.56 -10.89
CA SER A 43 7.60 -2.60 -12.14
C SER A 43 6.21 -1.99 -11.94
N ALA A 44 5.48 -2.44 -10.93
CA ALA A 44 4.19 -1.88 -10.54
C ALA A 44 4.34 -0.41 -10.12
N GLY A 45 5.40 -0.09 -9.39
CA GLY A 45 5.75 1.28 -9.03
C GLY A 45 5.96 2.19 -10.24
N GLY A 46 6.60 1.70 -11.30
CA GLY A 46 6.78 2.43 -12.56
C GLY A 46 5.47 2.74 -13.25
N SER A 47 4.60 1.76 -13.39
CA SER A 47 3.26 1.91 -13.99
C SER A 47 2.39 2.86 -13.17
N ALA A 48 2.37 2.73 -11.85
CA ALA A 48 1.63 3.61 -10.95
C ALA A 48 2.13 5.05 -11.02
N LYS A 49 3.45 5.27 -11.06
CA LYS A 49 4.04 6.61 -11.23
C LYS A 49 3.61 7.30 -12.51
N THR A 50 3.43 6.54 -13.58
CA THR A 50 2.98 7.07 -14.88
C THR A 50 1.49 7.43 -14.85
N ALA A 51 0.66 6.59 -14.23
CA ALA A 51 -0.79 6.72 -14.22
C ALA A 51 -1.34 7.71 -13.17
N ARG A 52 -0.57 8.00 -12.11
CA ARG A 52 -1.03 8.80 -10.96
C ARG A 52 -1.34 10.26 -11.30
N ASN A 53 -2.19 10.87 -10.52
CA ASN A 53 -2.26 12.33 -10.43
C ASN A 53 -1.12 12.85 -9.53
N ARG A 54 -0.15 13.53 -10.14
CA ARG A 54 1.05 14.04 -9.44
C ARG A 54 0.76 15.11 -8.40
N ASN A 55 -0.40 15.72 -8.44
CA ASN A 55 -0.74 16.78 -7.50
C ASN A 55 -0.97 16.22 -6.11
N TYR A 56 -1.71 15.11 -5.97
CA TYR A 56 -2.13 14.59 -4.66
C TYR A 56 -1.86 13.09 -4.45
N GLN A 57 -1.37 12.37 -5.47
CA GLN A 57 -1.06 10.94 -5.36
C GLN A 57 0.45 10.71 -5.29
N ALA A 58 0.92 10.11 -4.20
CA ALA A 58 2.28 9.64 -4.02
C ALA A 58 2.37 8.12 -4.25
N ILE A 59 3.49 7.64 -4.77
CA ILE A 59 3.74 6.21 -4.99
C ILE A 59 5.00 5.80 -4.25
N LEU A 60 4.87 4.76 -3.43
CA LEU A 60 5.97 4.14 -2.71
C LEU A 60 6.07 2.66 -3.11
N PRO A 61 6.99 2.29 -4.00
CA PRO A 61 7.26 0.88 -4.27
C PRO A 61 7.99 0.24 -3.09
N ILE A 62 7.53 -0.96 -2.68
CA ILE A 62 8.22 -1.79 -1.71
C ILE A 62 8.76 -3.04 -2.40
N ARG A 63 9.97 -3.49 -2.02
CA ARG A 63 10.61 -4.65 -2.63
C ARG A 63 10.46 -5.88 -1.75
N GLY A 64 9.92 -6.93 -2.35
CA GLY A 64 9.82 -8.24 -1.71
C GLY A 64 8.95 -8.26 -0.46
N LYS A 65 9.07 -9.35 0.29
CA LYS A 65 8.35 -9.52 1.56
C LYS A 65 9.01 -8.68 2.64
N ILE A 66 8.27 -7.76 3.23
CA ILE A 66 8.73 -7.02 4.40
C ILE A 66 8.90 -7.96 5.60
N LEU A 67 9.67 -7.52 6.58
CA LEU A 67 9.85 -8.26 7.83
C LEU A 67 8.50 -8.52 8.51
N ASN A 68 8.26 -9.78 8.90
CA ASN A 68 7.16 -10.07 9.82
C ASN A 68 7.52 -9.52 11.21
N VAL A 69 6.80 -8.46 11.58
CA VAL A 69 7.09 -7.73 12.81
C VAL A 69 6.32 -8.26 14.02
N GLU A 70 5.50 -9.31 13.88
CA GLU A 70 4.65 -9.81 14.97
C GLU A 70 5.45 -10.13 16.25
N LYS A 71 6.62 -10.77 16.08
CA LYS A 71 7.53 -11.15 17.19
C LYS A 71 8.94 -10.55 17.06
N ALA A 72 9.14 -9.63 16.11
CA ALA A 72 10.45 -9.02 15.91
C ALA A 72 10.75 -7.99 17.00
N SER A 73 12.01 -7.92 17.44
CA SER A 73 12.47 -6.83 18.32
C SER A 73 12.46 -5.49 17.55
N ILE A 74 12.28 -4.40 18.27
CA ILE A 74 12.26 -3.05 17.70
C ILE A 74 13.53 -2.75 16.90
N ASP A 75 14.70 -3.20 17.36
CA ASP A 75 15.96 -3.01 16.64
C ASP A 75 15.96 -3.66 15.26
N LYS A 76 15.39 -4.87 15.13
CA LYS A 76 15.24 -5.57 13.85
C LYS A 76 14.25 -4.85 12.93
N VAL A 77 13.16 -4.34 13.50
CA VAL A 77 12.16 -3.56 12.76
C VAL A 77 12.80 -2.30 12.19
N LEU A 78 13.53 -1.55 13.01
CA LEU A 78 14.24 -0.33 12.62
C LEU A 78 15.46 -0.57 11.73
N ALA A 79 16.05 -1.76 11.75
CA ALA A 79 17.11 -2.12 10.81
C ALA A 79 16.58 -2.39 9.39
N ASN A 80 15.27 -2.70 9.24
CA ASN A 80 14.69 -3.01 7.94
C ASN A 80 14.53 -1.74 7.07
N ALA A 81 15.16 -1.75 5.89
CA ALA A 81 15.18 -0.59 4.99
C ALA A 81 13.78 -0.20 4.46
N GLU A 82 12.92 -1.18 4.17
CA GLU A 82 11.57 -0.92 3.67
C GLU A 82 10.70 -0.26 4.76
N ILE A 83 10.82 -0.73 6.01
CA ILE A 83 10.10 -0.16 7.14
C ILE A 83 10.57 1.27 7.42
N LYS A 84 11.88 1.52 7.45
CA LYS A 84 12.44 2.87 7.57
C LYS A 84 11.92 3.81 6.50
N THR A 85 11.86 3.32 5.27
CA THR A 85 11.35 4.08 4.13
C THR A 85 9.90 4.50 4.33
N MET A 86 9.04 3.59 4.84
CA MET A 86 7.64 3.89 5.14
C MET A 86 7.50 4.90 6.28
N ILE A 87 8.23 4.73 7.39
CA ILE A 87 8.22 5.65 8.53
C ILE A 87 8.57 7.06 8.07
N ASN A 88 9.64 7.21 7.27
CA ASN A 88 10.06 8.50 6.74
C ASN A 88 9.06 9.09 5.73
N ALA A 89 8.45 8.25 4.90
CA ALA A 89 7.44 8.71 3.94
C ALA A 89 6.20 9.26 4.65
N PHE A 90 5.73 8.60 5.69
CA PHE A 90 4.54 9.03 6.44
C PHE A 90 4.79 10.27 7.30
N GLY A 91 5.98 10.41 7.88
CA GLY A 91 6.39 11.58 8.65
C GLY A 91 5.78 11.68 10.06
N CYS A 92 4.98 10.71 10.49
CA CYS A 92 4.29 10.70 11.78
C CYS A 92 5.04 9.95 12.89
N GLY A 93 6.26 9.42 12.60
CA GLY A 93 7.01 8.59 13.53
C GLY A 93 6.42 7.20 13.69
N PHE A 94 6.79 6.52 14.75
CA PHE A 94 6.27 5.19 15.12
C PHE A 94 6.50 4.98 16.61
N SER A 95 5.72 4.08 17.23
CA SER A 95 5.85 3.76 18.65
C SER A 95 5.57 2.29 18.90
N GLU A 96 6.26 1.67 19.86
CA GLU A 96 5.90 0.36 20.37
C GLU A 96 4.93 0.54 21.56
N GLY A 97 3.65 0.25 21.33
CA GLY A 97 2.60 0.47 22.31
C GLY A 97 2.17 1.95 22.39
N TYR A 98 1.71 2.39 23.57
CA TYR A 98 1.24 3.77 23.81
C TYR A 98 2.38 4.75 24.09
N GLY A 99 3.47 4.69 23.31
CA GLY A 99 4.60 5.62 23.45
C GLY A 99 4.30 6.98 22.79
N ASN A 100 5.00 8.04 23.23
CA ASN A 100 4.80 9.42 22.75
C ASN A 100 5.54 9.72 21.42
N ASP A 101 6.01 8.71 20.71
CA ASP A 101 6.88 8.86 19.54
C ASP A 101 6.14 8.86 18.22
N PHE A 102 4.85 8.53 18.25
CA PHE A 102 3.94 8.61 17.14
C PHE A 102 3.03 9.81 17.30
N ASP A 103 2.94 10.63 16.25
CA ASP A 103 2.11 11.84 16.21
C ASP A 103 1.32 11.86 14.91
N ILE A 104 0.05 11.47 14.97
CA ILE A 104 -0.85 11.39 13.82
C ILE A 104 -1.03 12.74 13.13
N THR A 105 -0.89 13.86 13.86
CA THR A 105 -1.03 15.20 13.29
C THR A 105 0.06 15.56 12.29
N LYS A 106 1.18 14.83 12.32
CA LYS A 106 2.30 14.96 11.38
C LYS A 106 2.20 14.05 10.16
N LEU A 107 1.14 13.26 10.06
CA LEU A 107 0.90 12.38 8.91
C LEU A 107 0.81 13.22 7.63
N ARG A 108 1.57 12.84 6.61
CA ARG A 108 1.68 13.58 5.35
C ARG A 108 0.60 13.23 4.33
N TYR A 109 -0.16 12.18 4.58
CA TYR A 109 -1.18 11.66 3.66
C TYR A 109 -2.44 11.26 4.42
N ASP A 110 -3.59 11.77 3.99
CA ASP A 110 -4.88 11.37 4.58
C ASP A 110 -5.20 9.90 4.36
N LYS A 111 -4.76 9.35 3.22
CA LYS A 111 -5.00 7.95 2.87
C LYS A 111 -3.71 7.21 2.55
N ILE A 112 -3.53 6.06 3.19
CA ILE A 112 -2.48 5.09 2.93
C ILE A 112 -3.13 3.89 2.27
N ILE A 113 -2.87 3.67 0.98
CA ILE A 113 -3.55 2.67 0.17
C ILE A 113 -2.58 1.55 -0.16
N ILE A 114 -2.81 0.37 0.38
CA ILE A 114 -2.06 -0.85 0.06
C ILE A 114 -2.59 -1.38 -1.26
N MET A 115 -1.71 -1.46 -2.26
CA MET A 115 -2.03 -1.94 -3.61
C MET A 115 -1.14 -3.13 -3.94
N ALA A 116 -1.58 -4.32 -3.54
CA ALA A 116 -0.93 -5.60 -3.80
C ALA A 116 -1.74 -6.42 -4.79
N ASP A 117 -1.10 -7.39 -5.43
CA ASP A 117 -1.75 -8.27 -6.39
C ASP A 117 -2.86 -9.12 -5.74
N ALA A 118 -3.87 -9.50 -6.52
CA ALA A 118 -4.99 -10.32 -6.05
C ALA A 118 -4.60 -11.82 -6.01
N ASP A 119 -3.46 -12.13 -5.42
CA ASP A 119 -2.94 -13.48 -5.24
C ASP A 119 -2.49 -13.73 -3.78
N VAL A 120 -1.96 -14.92 -3.52
CA VAL A 120 -1.52 -15.33 -2.16
C VAL A 120 -0.36 -14.46 -1.67
N ASP A 121 0.57 -14.07 -2.54
CA ASP A 121 1.71 -13.25 -2.16
C ASP A 121 1.28 -11.82 -1.84
N GLY A 122 0.38 -11.23 -2.63
CA GLY A 122 -0.20 -9.91 -2.35
C GLY A 122 -1.02 -9.87 -1.07
N ALA A 123 -1.82 -10.92 -0.80
CA ALA A 123 -2.53 -11.06 0.47
C ALA A 123 -1.56 -11.14 1.66
N HIS A 124 -0.44 -11.85 1.51
CA HIS A 124 0.60 -11.94 2.53
C HIS A 124 1.28 -10.60 2.78
N ILE A 125 1.63 -9.84 1.72
CA ILE A 125 2.22 -8.50 1.83
C ILE A 125 1.25 -7.55 2.55
N SER A 126 -0.02 -7.56 2.18
CA SER A 126 -1.05 -6.76 2.86
C SER A 126 -1.14 -7.09 4.35
N THR A 127 -1.11 -8.36 4.70
CA THR A 127 -1.12 -8.81 6.10
C THR A 127 0.11 -8.32 6.87
N LEU A 128 1.30 -8.40 6.28
CA LEU A 128 2.53 -7.92 6.90
C LEU A 128 2.50 -6.41 7.14
N LEU A 129 1.99 -5.63 6.18
CA LEU A 129 1.82 -4.18 6.30
C LEU A 129 0.80 -3.82 7.39
N LEU A 130 -0.35 -4.48 7.41
CA LEU A 130 -1.36 -4.26 8.43
C LEU A 130 -0.85 -4.62 9.82
N THR A 131 -0.05 -5.70 9.97
CA THR A 131 0.59 -6.08 11.23
C THR A 131 1.59 -5.01 11.69
N LEU A 132 2.37 -4.42 10.75
CA LEU A 132 3.28 -3.33 11.04
C LEU A 132 2.51 -2.10 11.56
N PHE A 133 1.46 -1.69 10.87
CA PHE A 133 0.67 -0.52 11.26
C PHE A 133 -0.04 -0.76 12.59
N TYR A 134 -0.67 -1.90 12.77
CA TYR A 134 -1.36 -2.23 14.01
C TYR A 134 -0.42 -2.23 15.23
N ARG A 135 0.81 -2.72 15.08
CA ARG A 135 1.77 -2.81 16.18
C ARG A 135 2.45 -1.49 16.50
N PHE A 136 2.82 -0.70 15.49
CA PHE A 136 3.68 0.48 15.67
C PHE A 136 3.03 1.83 15.32
N MET A 137 1.87 1.82 14.67
CA MET A 137 1.13 3.00 14.22
C MET A 137 -0.38 2.74 14.29
N PRO A 138 -0.91 2.27 15.43
CA PRO A 138 -2.30 1.78 15.52
C PRO A 138 -3.34 2.87 15.20
N GLU A 139 -3.05 4.14 15.47
CA GLU A 139 -3.92 5.26 15.18
C GLU A 139 -4.22 5.38 13.68
N LEU A 140 -3.26 5.01 12.78
CA LEU A 140 -3.51 4.99 11.33
C LEU A 140 -4.70 4.09 10.96
N ILE A 141 -4.91 2.99 11.69
CA ILE A 141 -6.02 2.07 11.48
C ILE A 141 -7.27 2.58 12.18
N TYR A 142 -7.17 2.99 13.45
CA TYR A 142 -8.32 3.41 14.25
C TYR A 142 -8.97 4.70 13.74
N GLU A 143 -8.20 5.61 13.17
CA GLU A 143 -8.70 6.86 12.58
C GLU A 143 -9.09 6.70 11.10
N GLY A 144 -8.92 5.50 10.51
CA GLY A 144 -9.43 5.18 9.19
C GLY A 144 -8.56 5.68 8.03
N HIS A 145 -7.25 5.85 8.23
CA HIS A 145 -6.31 6.28 7.20
C HIS A 145 -5.82 5.13 6.28
N VAL A 146 -5.98 3.86 6.70
CA VAL A 146 -5.45 2.70 5.97
C VAL A 146 -6.54 2.05 5.12
N TYR A 147 -6.23 1.86 3.84
CA TYR A 147 -7.09 1.24 2.84
C TYR A 147 -6.36 0.09 2.14
N VAL A 148 -7.09 -0.92 1.74
CA VAL A 148 -6.58 -1.99 0.88
C VAL A 148 -7.31 -1.90 -0.46
N ALA A 149 -6.55 -1.71 -1.55
CA ALA A 149 -7.12 -1.70 -2.88
C ALA A 149 -7.63 -3.10 -3.25
N MET A 150 -8.84 -3.17 -3.78
CA MET A 150 -9.46 -4.40 -4.26
C MET A 150 -9.51 -4.35 -5.79
N PRO A 151 -8.47 -4.83 -6.51
CA PRO A 151 -8.51 -4.86 -7.95
C PRO A 151 -9.54 -5.89 -8.44
N PRO A 152 -10.20 -5.65 -9.59
CA PRO A 152 -11.07 -6.64 -10.18
C PRO A 152 -10.25 -7.85 -10.67
N LEU A 153 -10.81 -9.06 -10.54
CA LEU A 153 -10.20 -10.27 -11.08
C LEU A 153 -10.47 -10.43 -12.58
N TYR A 154 -11.60 -9.93 -13.04
CA TYR A 154 -12.05 -10.07 -14.43
C TYR A 154 -12.69 -8.81 -14.95
N LYS A 155 -12.63 -8.66 -16.27
CA LYS A 155 -13.42 -7.71 -17.05
C LYS A 155 -14.26 -8.49 -18.05
N ALA A 156 -15.55 -8.37 -17.97
CA ALA A 156 -16.49 -8.93 -18.93
C ALA A 156 -16.80 -7.89 -20.00
N ILE A 157 -16.63 -8.27 -21.26
CA ILE A 157 -16.85 -7.43 -22.44
C ILE A 157 -17.99 -8.08 -23.24
N PRO A 158 -19.24 -7.65 -23.05
CA PRO A 158 -20.36 -8.19 -23.79
C PRO A 158 -20.32 -7.75 -25.26
N SER A 159 -20.89 -8.52 -26.16
CA SER A 159 -21.01 -8.17 -27.59
C SER A 159 -21.93 -6.95 -27.82
N LYS A 160 -22.80 -6.65 -26.87
CA LYS A 160 -23.67 -5.45 -26.83
C LYS A 160 -23.81 -5.01 -25.36
N GLY A 161 -23.61 -3.71 -25.09
CA GLY A 161 -23.70 -3.14 -23.75
C GLY A 161 -22.37 -2.65 -23.23
N GLU A 162 -22.33 -2.28 -21.95
CA GLU A 162 -21.14 -1.74 -21.29
C GLU A 162 -20.28 -2.87 -20.71
N GLU A 163 -18.97 -2.61 -20.63
CA GLU A 163 -18.02 -3.48 -19.98
C GLU A 163 -18.25 -3.50 -18.46
N GLU A 164 -18.13 -4.66 -17.84
CA GLU A 164 -18.32 -4.82 -16.40
C GLU A 164 -17.08 -5.41 -15.73
N TYR A 165 -16.66 -4.82 -14.62
CA TYR A 165 -15.58 -5.33 -13.79
C TYR A 165 -16.12 -6.27 -12.71
N LEU A 166 -15.54 -7.47 -12.64
CA LEU A 166 -15.95 -8.52 -11.72
C LEU A 166 -14.83 -8.77 -10.70
N TYR A 167 -15.15 -8.61 -9.44
CA TYR A 167 -14.16 -8.56 -8.37
C TYR A 167 -13.82 -9.93 -7.78
N ASP A 168 -14.67 -10.93 -7.98
CA ASP A 168 -14.48 -12.30 -7.48
C ASP A 168 -15.10 -13.34 -8.42
N ASP A 169 -14.83 -14.61 -8.16
CA ASP A 169 -15.38 -15.72 -8.93
C ASP A 169 -16.90 -15.83 -8.78
N ALA A 170 -17.46 -15.43 -7.64
CA ALA A 170 -18.89 -15.43 -7.43
C ALA A 170 -19.59 -14.39 -8.31
N ALA A 171 -18.97 -13.21 -8.51
CA ALA A 171 -19.45 -12.21 -9.46
C ALA A 171 -19.41 -12.74 -10.90
N LEU A 172 -18.33 -13.44 -11.27
CA LEU A 172 -18.22 -14.07 -12.58
C LEU A 172 -19.32 -15.11 -12.81
N GLU A 173 -19.60 -15.97 -11.83
CA GLU A 173 -20.66 -16.96 -11.93
C GLU A 173 -22.07 -16.33 -12.03
N ARG A 174 -22.31 -15.24 -11.30
CA ARG A 174 -23.55 -14.45 -11.43
C ARG A 174 -23.66 -13.85 -12.83
N TYR A 175 -22.58 -13.27 -13.33
CA TYR A 175 -22.53 -12.68 -14.67
C TYR A 175 -22.80 -13.70 -15.76
N ARG A 176 -22.16 -14.88 -15.71
CA ARG A 176 -22.37 -16.00 -16.66
C ARG A 176 -23.83 -16.48 -16.71
N ARG A 177 -24.50 -16.58 -15.55
CA ARG A 177 -25.92 -16.96 -15.48
C ARG A 177 -26.84 -15.97 -16.20
N ASN A 178 -26.51 -14.67 -16.13
CA ASN A 178 -27.32 -13.63 -16.70
C ASN A 178 -27.05 -13.38 -18.19
N HIS A 179 -25.86 -13.67 -18.69
CA HIS A 179 -25.41 -13.24 -20.03
C HIS A 179 -25.15 -14.41 -21.02
N LYS A 180 -25.61 -15.64 -20.73
CA LYS A 180 -25.59 -16.82 -21.63
C LYS A 180 -24.57 -16.73 -22.78
N SER A 181 -23.27 -16.82 -22.50
CA SER A 181 -22.14 -17.00 -23.44
C SER A 181 -21.85 -15.93 -24.51
N ASN A 182 -22.52 -14.78 -24.52
CA ASN A 182 -22.26 -13.70 -25.49
C ASN A 182 -21.32 -12.59 -24.97
N PHE A 183 -20.20 -12.97 -24.35
CA PHE A 183 -19.21 -12.00 -23.87
C PHE A 183 -17.79 -12.59 -23.94
N THR A 184 -16.81 -11.70 -24.05
CA THR A 184 -15.39 -12.03 -23.88
C THR A 184 -14.97 -11.75 -22.45
N LEU A 185 -14.18 -12.64 -21.85
CA LEU A 185 -13.67 -12.49 -20.50
C LEU A 185 -12.18 -12.20 -20.53
N GLN A 186 -11.78 -11.07 -19.98
CA GLN A 186 -10.40 -10.72 -19.76
C GLN A 186 -10.07 -10.93 -18.28
N ARG A 187 -9.05 -11.76 -17.98
CA ARG A 187 -8.56 -11.97 -16.62
C ARG A 187 -7.40 -11.02 -16.32
N TYR A 188 -7.46 -10.37 -15.16
CA TYR A 188 -6.36 -9.55 -14.64
C TYR A 188 -5.44 -10.39 -13.75
N LYS A 189 -4.13 -10.22 -13.91
CA LYS A 189 -3.11 -10.95 -13.13
C LYS A 189 -2.44 -10.11 -12.06
N GLY A 190 -2.58 -8.80 -12.12
CA GLY A 190 -1.97 -7.87 -11.18
C GLY A 190 -2.88 -6.69 -10.86
N CYS A 191 -2.65 -6.01 -9.74
CA CYS A 191 -3.47 -4.87 -9.33
C CYS A 191 -3.28 -3.66 -10.25
N LEU A 192 -2.15 -3.53 -10.89
CA LEU A 192 -1.89 -2.57 -11.96
C LEU A 192 -2.13 -3.28 -13.29
N LEU A 193 -3.32 -3.08 -13.79
CA LEU A 193 -3.85 -3.71 -14.98
C LEU A 193 -2.96 -3.50 -16.20
N TYR A 194 -2.06 -4.44 -16.43
CA TYR A 194 -1.36 -4.54 -17.70
C TYR A 194 -2.25 -5.34 -18.64
N THR A 195 -2.88 -4.66 -19.57
CA THR A 195 -3.48 -5.32 -20.72
C THR A 195 -2.35 -5.79 -21.63
N SER A 196 -1.87 -7.00 -21.41
CA SER A 196 -1.14 -7.69 -22.47
C SER A 196 -2.16 -7.95 -23.58
N PRO A 197 -1.94 -7.46 -24.81
CA PRO A 197 -2.76 -7.88 -25.92
C PRO A 197 -2.60 -9.40 -26.01
N SER A 198 -3.71 -10.10 -25.87
CA SER A 198 -3.77 -11.53 -26.16
C SER A 198 -3.45 -11.74 -27.64
N PRO A 199 -2.61 -12.70 -28.01
CA PRO A 199 -2.40 -13.04 -29.42
C PRO A 199 -3.68 -13.54 -30.07
#